data_168e340d6ebe5180e65dcf01a6ebabb9
#
_entry.id   168e340d6ebe5180e65dcf01a6ebabb9
#
_cell.length_a   1.000
_cell.length_b   1.000
_cell.length_c   1.000
_cell.angle_alpha   90.00
_cell.angle_beta   90.00
_cell.angle_gamma   90.00
#
_symmetry.space_group_name_H-M   'P 1'
#
loop_
_entity.id
_entity.type
_entity.pdbx_description
1 polymer ?
#
loop_
_entity_poly.entity_id
_entity_poly.type
_entity_poly.pdbx_seq_one_letter_code
_entity_poly.pdbx_strand_id
1 'polypeptide(L)'
;MCVRRTICGVVIALALVLVGLQGAPPAHARTPIPASSLSAFAQDPQVPRRTPDVIYVPTRQDVVEAMLKLAKVTKDDVVYDLGCGDGRIVVTAAKLYGARGVGIDIDPQRIREARENVEKAGVGDLVKIIEGDLFETPIGEASVVTLYLLPSLNEKLIPKLNQELKPGTRIVSHSFNMGDGWPPEQQLDVDGHNVYFWTMPKK
;
A
#
# COMPACT_ATOMS: atom_id res chain seq x y z
N MET A 1 5.19 -75.60 -0.59
CA MET A 1 4.11 -76.51 -0.18
C MET A 1 2.88 -75.72 0.18
N CYS A 2 1.90 -76.04 -0.58
CA CYS A 2 0.46 -76.00 -0.38
C CYS A 2 -0.26 -74.68 -0.21
N VAL A 3 -0.85 -74.32 -1.30
CA VAL A 3 -1.96 -73.45 -1.68
C VAL A 3 -3.21 -73.77 -0.84
N ARG A 4 -3.97 -72.73 -0.45
CA ARG A 4 -5.44 -72.78 -0.45
C ARG A 4 -6.06 -71.41 -0.77
N ARG A 5 -6.69 -71.40 -1.92
CA ARG A 5 -7.67 -70.39 -2.40
C ARG A 5 -8.97 -70.55 -1.61
N THR A 6 -9.56 -69.46 -1.21
CA THR A 6 -11.00 -69.44 -0.89
C THR A 6 -11.65 -68.27 -1.57
N ILE A 7 -12.54 -68.60 -2.49
CA ILE A 7 -13.44 -67.72 -3.25
C ILE A 7 -14.64 -67.49 -2.32
N CYS A 8 -15.02 -66.24 -2.08
CA CYS A 8 -16.32 -65.97 -1.49
C CYS A 8 -17.02 -64.84 -2.31
N GLY A 9 -18.21 -65.19 -2.71
CA GLY A 9 -18.98 -64.59 -3.76
C GLY A 9 -19.48 -63.15 -3.50
N VAL A 10 -19.60 -62.46 -4.59
CA VAL A 10 -20.21 -61.13 -4.73
C VAL A 10 -21.72 -61.31 -4.85
N VAL A 11 -22.48 -60.85 -3.89
CA VAL A 11 -23.94 -60.64 -4.01
C VAL A 11 -24.18 -59.21 -4.44
N ILE A 12 -24.59 -59.05 -5.69
CA ILE A 12 -25.00 -57.74 -6.24
C ILE A 12 -26.46 -57.52 -5.85
N ALA A 13 -26.72 -56.64 -4.92
CA ALA A 13 -28.05 -56.12 -4.62
C ALA A 13 -28.36 -54.93 -5.53
N LEU A 14 -29.25 -55.11 -6.47
CA LEU A 14 -29.76 -54.09 -7.38
C LEU A 14 -30.79 -53.22 -6.63
N ALA A 15 -30.38 -52.02 -6.14
CA ALA A 15 -31.33 -51.05 -5.58
C ALA A 15 -31.84 -50.13 -6.69
N LEU A 16 -33.10 -50.28 -7.06
CA LEU A 16 -33.82 -49.34 -7.92
C LEU A 16 -34.06 -48.03 -7.15
N VAL A 17 -33.32 -46.97 -7.52
CA VAL A 17 -33.58 -45.61 -7.04
C VAL A 17 -34.62 -44.97 -7.95
N LEU A 18 -35.84 -44.80 -7.45
CA LEU A 18 -36.88 -43.95 -8.03
C LEU A 18 -36.42 -42.49 -7.91
N VAL A 19 -36.03 -41.88 -9.03
CA VAL A 19 -35.79 -40.45 -9.14
C VAL A 19 -37.14 -39.73 -9.17
N GLY A 20 -37.53 -39.18 -8.01
CA GLY A 20 -38.65 -38.26 -7.91
C GLY A 20 -38.33 -36.94 -8.62
N LEU A 21 -39.13 -36.56 -9.61
CA LEU A 21 -39.11 -35.20 -10.18
C LEU A 21 -39.52 -34.21 -9.09
N GLN A 22 -38.54 -33.54 -8.45
CA GLN A 22 -38.80 -32.38 -7.64
C GLN A 22 -38.88 -31.17 -8.57
N GLY A 23 -40.07 -30.55 -8.62
CA GLY A 23 -40.32 -29.34 -9.39
C GLY A 23 -39.40 -28.19 -8.98
N ALA A 24 -38.88 -27.46 -9.95
CA ALA A 24 -38.08 -26.28 -9.77
C ALA A 24 -38.87 -25.23 -8.96
N PRO A 25 -38.24 -24.53 -8.00
CA PRO A 25 -38.89 -23.44 -7.26
C PRO A 25 -39.23 -22.28 -8.23
N PRO A 26 -40.35 -21.56 -7.99
CA PRO A 26 -40.74 -20.45 -8.84
C PRO A 26 -39.64 -19.36 -8.85
N ALA A 27 -39.31 -18.88 -10.04
CA ALA A 27 -38.41 -17.76 -10.22
C ALA A 27 -38.99 -16.53 -9.49
N HIS A 28 -38.35 -16.11 -8.40
CA HIS A 28 -38.67 -14.85 -7.74
C HIS A 28 -38.44 -13.72 -8.74
N ALA A 29 -39.52 -13.06 -9.14
CA ALA A 29 -39.48 -11.85 -9.95
C ALA A 29 -38.64 -10.81 -9.20
N ARG A 30 -37.47 -10.52 -9.73
CA ARG A 30 -36.64 -9.41 -9.26
C ARG A 30 -37.38 -8.13 -9.63
N THR A 31 -37.94 -7.44 -8.63
CA THR A 31 -38.47 -6.08 -8.80
C THR A 31 -37.34 -5.18 -9.29
N PRO A 32 -37.50 -4.46 -10.41
CA PRO A 32 -36.49 -3.53 -10.88
C PRO A 32 -36.32 -2.42 -9.85
N ILE A 33 -35.07 -2.16 -9.43
CA ILE A 33 -34.74 -1.03 -8.55
C ILE A 33 -35.05 0.25 -9.35
N PRO A 34 -35.87 1.19 -8.81
CA PRO A 34 -36.20 2.40 -9.55
C PRO A 34 -34.93 3.22 -9.80
N ALA A 35 -34.77 3.70 -11.05
CA ALA A 35 -33.59 4.45 -11.50
C ALA A 35 -33.28 5.71 -10.66
N SER A 36 -34.24 6.20 -9.89
CA SER A 36 -34.05 7.34 -8.96
C SER A 36 -33.21 7.04 -7.72
N SER A 37 -32.93 5.77 -7.40
CA SER A 37 -32.10 5.40 -6.24
C SER A 37 -30.60 5.33 -6.56
N LEU A 38 -30.21 5.39 -7.82
CA LEU A 38 -28.80 5.36 -8.25
C LEU A 38 -28.16 6.78 -8.27
N SER A 39 -28.95 7.83 -8.13
CA SER A 39 -28.48 9.22 -8.18
C SER A 39 -27.96 9.75 -6.83
N ALA A 40 -28.13 9.01 -5.74
CA ALA A 40 -27.78 9.46 -4.40
C ALA A 40 -26.31 9.16 -3.99
N PHE A 41 -25.54 8.44 -4.82
CA PHE A 41 -24.14 8.09 -4.52
C PHE A 41 -23.10 8.93 -5.28
N ALA A 42 -23.52 10.01 -5.94
CA ALA A 42 -22.65 10.79 -6.84
C ALA A 42 -22.34 12.21 -6.36
N GLN A 43 -22.39 12.47 -5.06
CA GLN A 43 -21.86 13.74 -4.51
C GLN A 43 -21.12 13.44 -3.22
N ASP A 44 -19.85 13.07 -3.37
CA ASP A 44 -18.85 13.19 -2.32
C ASP A 44 -18.79 14.69 -1.93
N PRO A 45 -18.98 15.05 -0.64
CA PRO A 45 -18.87 16.44 -0.23
C PRO A 45 -17.46 16.90 -0.61
N GLN A 46 -17.36 17.89 -1.49
CA GLN A 46 -16.10 18.49 -1.94
C GLN A 46 -15.45 19.14 -0.73
N VAL A 47 -14.63 18.38 -0.01
CA VAL A 47 -13.63 18.97 0.87
C VAL A 47 -12.81 19.90 -0.03
N PRO A 48 -12.62 21.19 0.32
CA PRO A 48 -11.82 22.11 -0.47
C PRO A 48 -10.44 21.47 -0.67
N ARG A 49 -10.15 21.04 -1.89
CA ARG A 49 -8.88 20.38 -2.19
C ARG A 49 -7.80 21.45 -2.12
N ARG A 50 -6.98 21.34 -1.09
CA ARG A 50 -5.77 22.15 -0.98
C ARG A 50 -4.90 21.84 -2.19
N THR A 51 -4.36 22.89 -2.83
CA THR A 51 -3.40 22.71 -3.92
C THR A 51 -2.08 22.13 -3.38
N PRO A 52 -1.36 21.33 -4.19
CA PRO A 52 -0.03 20.86 -3.82
C PRO A 52 0.90 22.01 -3.42
N ASP A 53 1.65 21.86 -2.35
CA ASP A 53 2.62 22.86 -1.88
C ASP A 53 3.89 22.92 -2.75
N VAL A 54 4.13 21.87 -3.54
CA VAL A 54 5.34 21.70 -4.36
C VAL A 54 5.01 21.12 -5.73
N ILE A 55 5.85 21.43 -6.72
CA ILE A 55 5.81 20.78 -8.02
C ILE A 55 6.29 19.32 -7.88
N TYR A 56 5.67 18.43 -8.65
CA TYR A 56 6.10 17.04 -8.70
C TYR A 56 7.43 16.90 -9.46
N VAL A 57 8.44 16.33 -8.79
CA VAL A 57 9.72 15.92 -9.36
C VAL A 57 9.96 14.46 -8.99
N PRO A 58 10.06 13.55 -9.96
CA PRO A 58 10.22 12.14 -9.65
C PRO A 58 11.63 11.82 -9.15
N THR A 59 11.73 11.03 -8.08
CA THR A 59 13.01 10.47 -7.62
C THR A 59 13.55 9.47 -8.65
N ARG A 60 14.84 9.53 -8.99
CA ARG A 60 15.48 8.56 -9.87
C ARG A 60 15.42 7.16 -9.25
N GLN A 61 15.36 6.12 -10.08
CA GLN A 61 15.16 4.75 -9.61
C GLN A 61 16.33 4.24 -8.75
N ASP A 62 17.56 4.59 -9.10
CA ASP A 62 18.75 4.23 -8.33
C ASP A 62 18.75 4.88 -6.93
N VAL A 63 18.26 6.13 -6.82
CA VAL A 63 18.07 6.81 -5.53
C VAL A 63 16.97 6.13 -4.72
N VAL A 64 15.84 5.74 -5.34
CA VAL A 64 14.78 4.97 -4.67
C VAL A 64 15.33 3.69 -4.06
N GLU A 65 16.11 2.93 -4.84
CA GLU A 65 16.71 1.69 -4.35
C GLU A 65 17.72 1.93 -3.23
N ALA A 66 18.51 2.98 -3.34
CA ALA A 66 19.44 3.39 -2.28
C ALA A 66 18.72 3.80 -0.98
N MET A 67 17.62 4.55 -1.09
CA MET A 67 16.75 4.93 0.06
C MET A 67 16.23 3.69 0.78
N LEU A 68 15.63 2.76 0.05
CA LEU A 68 15.06 1.53 0.60
C LEU A 68 16.14 0.61 1.21
N LYS A 69 17.31 0.54 0.58
CA LYS A 69 18.47 -0.20 1.10
C LYS A 69 19.04 0.43 2.37
N LEU A 70 19.19 1.76 2.40
CA LEU A 70 19.65 2.50 3.58
C LEU A 70 18.70 2.31 4.76
N ALA A 71 17.39 2.33 4.50
CA ALA A 71 16.36 2.02 5.47
C ALA A 71 16.32 0.52 5.85
N LYS A 72 17.09 -0.35 5.21
CA LYS A 72 17.09 -1.80 5.44
C LYS A 72 15.67 -2.39 5.37
N VAL A 73 14.92 -2.01 4.34
CA VAL A 73 13.54 -2.47 4.16
C VAL A 73 13.49 -3.98 3.99
N THR A 74 12.49 -4.61 4.63
CA THR A 74 12.22 -6.05 4.59
C THR A 74 10.74 -6.30 4.30
N LYS A 75 10.36 -7.56 4.08
CA LYS A 75 8.95 -7.96 3.88
C LYS A 75 8.02 -7.68 5.06
N ASP A 76 8.58 -7.49 6.24
CA ASP A 76 7.82 -7.25 7.48
C ASP A 76 7.54 -5.76 7.70
N ASP A 77 8.05 -4.90 6.81
CA ASP A 77 7.90 -3.45 6.91
C ASP A 77 6.61 -2.91 6.29
N VAL A 78 6.21 -1.74 6.79
CA VAL A 78 5.19 -0.89 6.19
C VAL A 78 5.86 0.44 5.82
N VAL A 79 6.07 0.64 4.53
CA VAL A 79 6.70 1.84 3.98
C VAL A 79 5.63 2.88 3.68
N TYR A 80 5.69 4.02 4.36
CA TYR A 80 4.86 5.19 4.07
C TYR A 80 5.65 6.21 3.25
N ASP A 81 5.12 6.60 2.10
CA ASP A 81 5.71 7.62 1.22
C ASP A 81 4.84 8.88 1.26
N LEU A 82 5.37 9.95 1.87
CA LEU A 82 4.62 11.19 2.10
C LEU A 82 4.90 12.19 0.96
N GLY A 83 3.91 12.41 0.10
CA GLY A 83 4.06 13.07 -1.19
C GLY A 83 4.51 12.06 -2.24
N CYS A 84 3.77 10.95 -2.37
CA CYS A 84 4.24 9.78 -3.13
C CYS A 84 4.32 9.98 -4.64
N GLY A 85 3.76 11.08 -5.18
CA GLY A 85 3.72 11.31 -6.60
C GLY A 85 3.12 10.14 -7.37
N ASP A 86 3.89 9.55 -8.28
CA ASP A 86 3.48 8.39 -9.08
C ASP A 86 3.61 7.04 -8.36
N GLY A 87 3.90 7.04 -7.06
CA GLY A 87 3.95 5.84 -6.22
C GLY A 87 5.18 4.95 -6.40
N ARG A 88 6.21 5.42 -7.13
CA ARG A 88 7.38 4.59 -7.49
C ARG A 88 8.13 4.01 -6.30
N ILE A 89 8.22 4.73 -5.17
CA ILE A 89 8.94 4.26 -3.97
C ILE A 89 8.21 3.09 -3.34
N VAL A 90 6.90 3.21 -3.08
CA VAL A 90 6.11 2.13 -2.48
C VAL A 90 5.96 0.93 -3.41
N VAL A 91 5.85 1.15 -4.72
CA VAL A 91 5.86 0.08 -5.73
C VAL A 91 7.19 -0.66 -5.73
N THR A 92 8.32 0.07 -5.67
CA THR A 92 9.65 -0.54 -5.62
C THR A 92 9.85 -1.32 -4.31
N ALA A 93 9.40 -0.78 -3.17
CA ALA A 93 9.44 -1.47 -1.88
C ALA A 93 8.69 -2.81 -1.92
N ALA A 94 7.48 -2.82 -2.50
CA ALA A 94 6.69 -4.03 -2.65
C ALA A 94 7.35 -5.04 -3.61
N LYS A 95 7.85 -4.59 -4.76
CA LYS A 95 8.46 -5.47 -5.77
C LYS A 95 9.77 -6.12 -5.33
N LEU A 96 10.66 -5.33 -4.71
CA LEU A 96 12.00 -5.80 -4.38
C LEU A 96 12.08 -6.48 -3.02
N TYR A 97 11.27 -6.07 -2.07
CA TYR A 97 11.37 -6.53 -0.68
C TYR A 97 10.12 -7.27 -0.19
N GLY A 98 9.01 -7.25 -0.95
CA GLY A 98 7.72 -7.79 -0.47
C GLY A 98 7.11 -6.98 0.68
N ALA A 99 7.57 -5.74 0.89
CA ALA A 99 7.08 -4.85 1.93
C ALA A 99 5.68 -4.33 1.60
N ARG A 100 4.88 -4.04 2.62
CA ARG A 100 3.64 -3.28 2.43
C ARG A 100 3.99 -1.81 2.18
N GLY A 101 3.22 -1.14 1.32
CA GLY A 101 3.41 0.26 0.98
C GLY A 101 2.14 1.08 1.12
N VAL A 102 2.26 2.30 1.62
CA VAL A 102 1.20 3.30 1.65
C VAL A 102 1.74 4.59 1.07
N GLY A 103 1.24 4.96 -0.12
CA GLY A 103 1.55 6.25 -0.75
C GLY A 103 0.46 7.26 -0.45
N ILE A 104 0.83 8.47 -0.01
CA ILE A 104 -0.07 9.57 0.28
C ILE A 104 0.30 10.74 -0.63
N ASP A 105 -0.67 11.25 -1.39
CA ASP A 105 -0.50 12.48 -2.18
C ASP A 105 -1.81 13.27 -2.21
N ILE A 106 -1.72 14.59 -2.38
CA ILE A 106 -2.87 15.47 -2.45
C ILE A 106 -3.30 15.77 -3.90
N ASP A 107 -2.41 15.50 -4.88
CA ASP A 107 -2.66 15.75 -6.30
C ASP A 107 -3.44 14.58 -6.93
N PRO A 108 -4.70 14.82 -7.36
CA PRO A 108 -5.51 13.77 -7.99
C PRO A 108 -4.87 13.18 -9.26
N GLN A 109 -4.03 13.92 -9.97
CA GLN A 109 -3.33 13.40 -11.13
C GLN A 109 -2.26 12.40 -10.70
N ARG A 110 -1.47 12.72 -9.68
CA ARG A 110 -0.44 11.81 -9.14
C ARG A 110 -1.07 10.56 -8.58
N ILE A 111 -2.19 10.70 -7.86
CA ILE A 111 -2.97 9.56 -7.33
C ILE A 111 -3.42 8.60 -8.44
N ARG A 112 -3.91 9.11 -9.57
CA ARG A 112 -4.28 8.25 -10.71
C ARG A 112 -3.07 7.50 -11.26
N GLU A 113 -1.97 8.21 -11.49
CA GLU A 113 -0.72 7.62 -11.99
C GLU A 113 -0.15 6.57 -11.03
N ALA A 114 -0.16 6.86 -9.73
CA ALA A 114 0.29 5.92 -8.71
C ALA A 114 -0.54 4.63 -8.70
N ARG A 115 -1.87 4.74 -8.78
CA ARG A 115 -2.77 3.58 -8.84
C ARG A 115 -2.54 2.74 -10.10
N GLU A 116 -2.36 3.38 -11.25
CA GLU A 116 -2.00 2.70 -12.49
C GLU A 116 -0.65 1.97 -12.38
N ASN A 117 0.35 2.60 -11.74
CA ASN A 117 1.66 1.99 -11.55
C ASN A 117 1.61 0.79 -10.60
N VAL A 118 0.79 0.85 -9.55
CA VAL A 118 0.52 -0.27 -8.64
C VAL A 118 -0.11 -1.45 -9.39
N GLU A 119 -1.12 -1.18 -10.22
CA GLU A 119 -1.79 -2.19 -11.05
C GLU A 119 -0.84 -2.81 -12.07
N LYS A 120 -0.12 -1.98 -12.85
CA LYS A 120 0.88 -2.43 -13.84
C LYS A 120 1.99 -3.26 -13.22
N ALA A 121 2.35 -2.96 -11.98
CA ALA A 121 3.38 -3.70 -11.23
C ALA A 121 2.87 -5.00 -10.61
N GLY A 122 1.55 -5.23 -10.55
CA GLY A 122 0.94 -6.40 -9.93
C GLY A 122 1.12 -6.47 -8.41
N VAL A 123 1.20 -5.30 -7.73
CA VAL A 123 1.45 -5.23 -6.28
C VAL A 123 0.25 -4.67 -5.49
N GLY A 124 -0.95 -4.72 -6.06
CA GLY A 124 -2.17 -4.18 -5.45
C GLY A 124 -2.52 -4.77 -4.09
N ASP A 125 -2.12 -6.01 -3.80
CA ASP A 125 -2.33 -6.64 -2.48
C ASP A 125 -1.39 -6.09 -1.39
N LEU A 126 -0.29 -5.45 -1.77
CA LEU A 126 0.73 -4.92 -0.87
C LEU A 126 0.70 -3.40 -0.76
N VAL A 127 0.22 -2.69 -1.80
CA VAL A 127 0.33 -1.23 -1.89
C VAL A 127 -1.04 -0.57 -1.89
N LYS A 128 -1.20 0.43 -1.02
CA LYS A 128 -2.38 1.29 -0.93
C LYS A 128 -2.00 2.73 -1.29
N ILE A 129 -2.80 3.38 -2.15
CA ILE A 129 -2.63 4.80 -2.50
C ILE A 129 -3.80 5.60 -1.95
N ILE A 130 -3.47 6.60 -1.13
CA ILE A 130 -4.41 7.46 -0.41
C ILE A 130 -4.33 8.87 -1.00
N GLU A 131 -5.46 9.39 -1.48
CA GLU A 131 -5.61 10.81 -1.78
C GLU A 131 -5.87 11.56 -0.48
N GLY A 132 -4.94 12.42 -0.06
CA GLY A 132 -5.06 13.14 1.20
C GLY A 132 -3.89 14.05 1.52
N ASP A 133 -4.10 14.92 2.52
CA ASP A 133 -3.04 15.77 3.06
C ASP A 133 -2.12 14.93 3.95
N LEU A 134 -0.82 14.91 3.63
CA LEU A 134 0.20 14.19 4.39
C LEU A 134 0.36 14.71 5.84
N PHE A 135 -0.07 15.96 6.10
CA PHE A 135 -0.07 16.51 7.45
C PHE A 135 -1.24 16.03 8.32
N GLU A 136 -2.33 15.58 7.69
CA GLU A 136 -3.56 15.16 8.37
C GLU A 136 -3.74 13.63 8.36
N THR A 137 -3.25 12.95 7.32
CA THR A 137 -3.39 11.50 7.16
C THR A 137 -2.60 10.75 8.24
N PRO A 138 -3.21 9.82 9.00
CA PRO A 138 -2.50 9.06 10.03
C PRO A 138 -1.36 8.21 9.47
N ILE A 139 -0.20 8.18 10.15
CA ILE A 139 1.00 7.45 9.74
C ILE A 139 1.55 6.50 10.83
N GLY A 140 0.81 6.28 11.91
CA GLY A 140 1.26 5.51 13.08
C GLY A 140 1.54 4.02 12.84
N GLU A 141 1.17 3.47 11.68
CA GLU A 141 1.50 2.09 11.28
C GLU A 141 2.86 1.97 10.58
N ALA A 142 3.46 3.10 10.19
CA ALA A 142 4.72 3.10 9.48
C ALA A 142 5.85 2.48 10.30
N SER A 143 6.65 1.62 9.67
CA SER A 143 7.96 1.20 10.16
C SER A 143 9.09 1.88 9.39
N VAL A 144 8.78 2.40 8.19
CA VAL A 144 9.66 3.22 7.36
C VAL A 144 8.85 4.37 6.78
N VAL A 145 9.39 5.58 6.84
CA VAL A 145 8.84 6.78 6.17
C VAL A 145 9.84 7.27 5.14
N THR A 146 9.36 7.53 3.92
CA THR A 146 10.15 8.10 2.83
C THR A 146 9.64 9.50 2.49
N LEU A 147 10.58 10.41 2.18
CA LEU A 147 10.32 11.81 1.90
C LEU A 147 11.11 12.30 0.69
N TYR A 148 10.49 13.12 -0.14
CA TYR A 148 11.17 14.01 -1.08
C TYR A 148 10.42 15.34 -1.13
N LEU A 149 10.54 16.10 -0.07
CA LEU A 149 9.83 17.35 0.16
C LEU A 149 10.82 18.50 0.39
N LEU A 150 10.38 19.74 0.17
CA LEU A 150 11.18 20.92 0.48
C LEU A 150 11.53 20.98 1.98
N PRO A 151 12.67 21.63 2.35
CA PRO A 151 13.12 21.72 3.75
C PRO A 151 12.03 22.20 4.70
N SER A 152 11.29 23.25 4.33
CA SER A 152 10.22 23.81 5.16
C SER A 152 9.08 22.83 5.44
N LEU A 153 8.79 21.90 4.51
CA LEU A 153 7.77 20.88 4.70
C LEU A 153 8.30 19.75 5.60
N ASN A 154 9.58 19.36 5.43
CA ASN A 154 10.22 18.40 6.32
C ASN A 154 10.22 18.90 7.77
N GLU A 155 10.61 20.14 8.01
CA GLU A 155 10.57 20.77 9.34
C GLU A 155 9.15 20.80 9.90
N LYS A 156 8.15 21.16 9.08
CA LYS A 156 6.74 21.18 9.48
C LYS A 156 6.21 19.79 9.84
N LEU A 157 6.77 18.72 9.28
CA LEU A 157 6.40 17.35 9.61
C LEU A 157 6.92 16.86 10.96
N ILE A 158 7.99 17.45 11.50
CA ILE A 158 8.65 16.98 12.73
C ILE A 158 7.67 16.73 13.89
N PRO A 159 6.73 17.63 14.22
CA PRO A 159 5.79 17.38 15.30
C PRO A 159 4.92 16.14 15.08
N LYS A 160 4.42 15.95 13.85
CA LYS A 160 3.61 14.79 13.47
C LYS A 160 4.42 13.50 13.56
N LEU A 161 5.64 13.49 13.00
CA LEU A 161 6.54 12.34 13.08
C LEU A 161 6.79 11.92 14.54
N ASN A 162 7.07 12.89 15.42
CA ASN A 162 7.28 12.64 16.84
C ASN A 162 6.05 12.16 17.57
N GLN A 163 4.86 12.61 17.18
CA GLN A 163 3.60 12.26 17.83
C GLN A 163 3.12 10.86 17.42
N GLU A 164 3.19 10.53 16.14
CA GLU A 164 2.52 9.36 15.58
C GLU A 164 3.45 8.16 15.39
N LEU A 165 4.74 8.39 15.11
CA LEU A 165 5.64 7.28 14.83
C LEU A 165 6.10 6.57 16.10
N LYS A 166 6.28 5.26 15.96
CA LYS A 166 6.80 4.40 17.04
C LYS A 166 8.32 4.54 17.15
N PRO A 167 8.89 4.35 18.34
CA PRO A 167 10.34 4.22 18.51
C PRO A 167 10.92 3.17 17.55
N GLY A 168 12.05 3.49 16.93
CA GLY A 168 12.71 2.62 15.96
C GLY A 168 12.17 2.71 14.54
N THR A 169 11.09 3.49 14.27
CA THR A 169 10.67 3.80 12.90
C THR A 169 11.81 4.53 12.18
N ARG A 170 12.11 4.08 10.96
CA ARG A 170 13.19 4.64 10.13
C ARG A 170 12.63 5.68 9.18
N ILE A 171 13.34 6.80 9.04
CA ILE A 171 12.96 7.88 8.14
C ILE A 171 14.09 8.06 7.13
N VAL A 172 13.75 8.17 5.86
CA VAL A 172 14.70 8.42 4.77
C VAL A 172 14.21 9.56 3.92
N SER A 173 15.06 10.56 3.68
CA SER A 173 14.73 11.72 2.86
C SER A 173 15.69 11.88 1.70
N HIS A 174 15.16 12.10 0.49
CA HIS A 174 15.90 12.46 -0.70
C HIS A 174 16.17 13.96 -0.74
N SER A 175 17.38 14.35 -1.03
CA SER A 175 17.91 15.71 -1.23
C SER A 175 17.85 16.67 -0.03
N PHE A 176 16.84 16.58 0.83
CA PHE A 176 16.60 17.55 1.89
C PHE A 176 16.56 16.89 3.27
N ASN A 177 17.24 17.49 4.24
CA ASN A 177 17.24 17.04 5.63
C ASN A 177 16.05 17.61 6.43
N MET A 178 16.04 17.37 7.75
CA MET A 178 15.02 17.84 8.70
C MET A 178 15.38 19.18 9.36
N GLY A 179 16.33 19.96 8.79
CA GLY A 179 16.85 21.17 9.38
C GLY A 179 17.89 20.93 10.50
N ASP A 180 18.44 22.02 11.01
CA ASP A 180 19.53 21.95 12.00
C ASP A 180 19.11 21.36 13.35
N GLY A 181 17.82 21.43 13.66
CA GLY A 181 17.25 20.90 14.91
C GLY A 181 17.18 19.38 14.98
N TRP A 182 17.33 18.68 13.85
CA TRP A 182 17.31 17.21 13.78
C TRP A 182 18.33 16.69 12.75
N PRO A 183 19.63 16.67 13.11
CA PRO A 183 20.67 16.21 12.21
C PRO A 183 20.50 14.73 11.85
N PRO A 184 20.85 14.33 10.61
CA PRO A 184 20.75 12.94 10.18
C PRO A 184 21.79 12.06 10.89
N GLU A 185 21.41 10.81 11.18
CA GLU A 185 22.32 9.77 11.68
C GLU A 185 23.28 9.28 10.60
N GLN A 186 22.80 9.24 9.34
CA GLN A 186 23.58 8.82 8.19
C GLN A 186 23.22 9.68 6.98
N GLN A 187 24.21 9.87 6.11
CA GLN A 187 24.05 10.51 4.81
C GLN A 187 24.78 9.65 3.77
N LEU A 188 24.13 9.47 2.63
CA LEU A 188 24.69 8.79 1.46
C LEU A 188 24.56 9.70 0.25
N ASP A 189 25.61 9.82 -0.55
CA ASP A 189 25.55 10.43 -1.88
C ASP A 189 25.33 9.33 -2.94
N VAL A 190 24.33 9.54 -3.79
CA VAL A 190 24.01 8.65 -4.90
C VAL A 190 24.08 9.48 -6.18
N ASP A 191 25.25 9.52 -6.76
CA ASP A 191 25.52 10.21 -8.03
C ASP A 191 25.06 11.69 -8.00
N GLY A 192 25.47 12.42 -6.92
CA GLY A 192 25.12 13.81 -6.67
C GLY A 192 23.76 14.03 -6.00
N HIS A 193 23.03 12.97 -5.65
CA HIS A 193 21.79 13.03 -4.90
C HIS A 193 22.00 12.61 -3.45
N ASN A 194 21.81 13.51 -2.51
CA ASN A 194 21.92 13.19 -1.09
C ASN A 194 20.71 12.38 -0.63
N VAL A 195 20.97 11.38 0.19
CA VAL A 195 19.97 10.60 0.92
C VAL A 195 20.31 10.66 2.40
N TYR A 196 19.35 11.08 3.20
CA TYR A 196 19.50 11.26 4.64
C TYR A 196 18.69 10.23 5.41
N PHE A 197 19.17 9.80 6.57
CA PHE A 197 18.55 8.75 7.37
C PHE A 197 18.47 9.12 8.85
N TRP A 198 17.35 8.79 9.48
CA TRP A 198 17.08 8.92 10.91
C TRP A 198 16.35 7.69 11.43
N THR A 199 16.48 7.45 12.72
CA THR A 199 15.68 6.49 13.48
C THR A 199 14.89 7.25 14.55
N MET A 200 13.59 6.98 14.68
CA MET A 200 12.78 7.58 15.74
C MET A 200 13.35 7.17 17.11
N PRO A 201 13.64 8.13 18.00
CA PRO A 201 14.27 7.84 19.28
C PRO A 201 13.36 7.00 20.19
N LYS A 202 13.95 6.27 21.12
CA LYS A 202 13.22 5.65 22.22
C LYS A 202 12.66 6.76 23.10
N LYS A 203 11.35 6.75 23.32
CA LYS A 203 10.68 7.67 24.25
C LYS A 203 11.01 7.32 25.69
#